data_a17d805e2db6adbabd1dc1d00d5eacf8
#
_entry.id   a17d805e2db6adbabd1dc1d00d5eacf8
#
_cell.length_a   1.000
_cell.length_b   1.000
_cell.length_c   1.000
_cell.angle_alpha   90.00
_cell.angle_beta   90.00
_cell.angle_gamma   90.00
#
_symmetry.space_group_name_H-M   'P 1'
#
loop_
_entity.id
_entity.type
_entity.pdbx_description
1 polymer ?
#
loop_
_entity_poly.entity_id
_entity_poly.type
_entity_poly.pdbx_seq_one_letter_code
_entity_poly.pdbx_strand_id
1 'polypeptide(L)'
;MKCVSISGVKSFKLEERSCPEKRKDKVVFKVNKCGICGSDLHYFVNGEPNGLVMGHEFSGVIVDPGDRSDLKVGDRITALPLSPCGKCDACKSGNPQYCVNTWTHATGLSLEDSGAYSEYSSCYSNMARLIPEEVTDEEAAMVEPAAVSLHAVKLADIMVGDKVLIVGGGVIGLLASEFAKKEGATYVCMLETNEKRGLKSLSLGSVDEFYNPTNSDTIKTLKEKTNGGFDIVIECCGNSAAVSEAMMLVKNGGKIVLVGVSTEPVTVPLVVSVMGEVTMLGSIAYSEFDFDKVIELIKNKDLNVVKYIDKVVSLEEVEDACKELTSSESSAIKILIDPSK
;
A
#
# COMPACT_ATOMS: atom_id res chain seq x y z
N MET A 1 -0.93 -26.81 6.46
CA MET A 1 -0.43 -25.52 6.92
C MET A 1 -1.54 -24.74 7.62
N LYS A 2 -1.19 -24.03 8.68
CA LYS A 2 -2.13 -23.08 9.30
C LYS A 2 -2.33 -21.85 8.40
N CYS A 3 -3.54 -21.34 8.37
CA CYS A 3 -3.89 -20.09 7.69
C CYS A 3 -5.10 -19.44 8.35
N VAL A 4 -5.27 -18.14 8.07
CA VAL A 4 -6.41 -17.34 8.53
C VAL A 4 -7.22 -16.91 7.31
N SER A 5 -8.51 -17.27 7.28
CA SER A 5 -9.43 -16.94 6.19
C SER A 5 -10.62 -16.11 6.69
N ILE A 6 -11.20 -15.30 5.81
CA ILE A 6 -12.43 -14.56 6.08
C ILE A 6 -13.56 -15.57 6.36
N SER A 7 -14.30 -15.37 7.45
CA SER A 7 -15.43 -16.23 7.85
C SER A 7 -16.75 -15.48 8.04
N GLY A 8 -16.75 -14.18 7.82
CA GLY A 8 -17.90 -13.30 7.94
C GLY A 8 -17.50 -11.87 8.29
N VAL A 9 -18.48 -11.02 8.50
CA VAL A 9 -18.29 -9.61 8.85
C VAL A 9 -17.43 -9.47 10.10
N LYS A 10 -16.28 -8.83 9.95
CA LYS A 10 -15.27 -8.61 11.02
C LYS A 10 -14.86 -9.90 11.74
N SER A 11 -14.80 -11.01 10.99
CA SER A 11 -14.50 -12.32 11.55
C SER A 11 -13.58 -13.13 10.67
N PHE A 12 -12.60 -13.75 11.28
CA PHE A 12 -11.68 -14.68 10.67
C PHE A 12 -11.83 -16.09 11.29
N LYS A 13 -11.38 -17.07 10.54
CA LYS A 13 -11.25 -18.46 10.97
C LYS A 13 -9.80 -18.89 10.83
N LEU A 14 -9.19 -19.30 11.93
CA LEU A 14 -7.93 -20.05 11.89
C LEU A 14 -8.25 -21.49 11.49
N GLU A 15 -7.62 -21.97 10.44
CA GLU A 15 -7.87 -23.33 9.92
C GLU A 15 -6.60 -23.93 9.31
N GLU A 16 -6.67 -25.24 9.07
CA GLU A 16 -5.63 -25.96 8.34
C GLU A 16 -6.05 -26.20 6.89
N ARG A 17 -5.15 -25.91 5.97
CA ARG A 17 -5.29 -26.19 4.53
C ARG A 17 -4.07 -26.96 4.01
N SER A 18 -4.19 -27.54 2.81
CA SER A 18 -3.04 -28.06 2.08
C SER A 18 -2.06 -26.91 1.76
N CYS A 19 -0.76 -27.23 1.73
CA CYS A 19 0.22 -26.27 1.21
C CYS A 19 -0.07 -25.95 -0.27
N PRO A 20 0.39 -24.78 -0.75
CA PRO A 20 0.25 -24.43 -2.16
C PRO A 20 0.82 -25.53 -3.07
N GLU A 21 0.11 -25.81 -4.17
CA GLU A 21 0.55 -26.80 -5.15
C GLU A 21 1.82 -26.30 -5.86
N LYS A 22 2.77 -27.21 -6.03
CA LYS A 22 3.99 -26.94 -6.79
C LYS A 22 3.68 -26.86 -8.28
N ARG A 23 3.94 -25.73 -8.87
CA ARG A 23 3.72 -25.43 -10.28
C ARG A 23 4.97 -24.80 -10.89
N LYS A 24 5.23 -25.06 -12.16
CA LYS A 24 6.38 -24.50 -12.87
C LYS A 24 6.35 -22.97 -12.93
N ASP A 25 5.16 -22.40 -13.06
CA ASP A 25 4.95 -20.96 -13.19
C ASP A 25 4.85 -20.23 -11.84
N LYS A 26 5.05 -20.95 -10.70
CA LYS A 26 4.97 -20.37 -9.36
C LYS A 26 6.17 -20.73 -8.50
N VAL A 27 6.55 -19.77 -7.65
CA VAL A 27 7.45 -19.97 -6.52
C VAL A 27 6.60 -20.22 -5.28
N VAL A 28 6.87 -21.34 -4.57
CA VAL A 28 6.27 -21.62 -3.26
C VAL A 28 7.27 -21.22 -2.18
N PHE A 29 6.80 -20.55 -1.16
CA PHE A 29 7.65 -20.05 -0.07
C PHE A 29 6.99 -20.24 1.30
N LYS A 30 7.83 -20.39 2.32
CA LYS A 30 7.43 -20.27 3.72
C LYS A 30 7.38 -18.79 4.05
N VAL A 31 6.27 -18.32 4.62
CA VAL A 31 6.09 -16.89 4.98
C VAL A 31 6.91 -16.57 6.23
N ASN A 32 7.70 -15.49 6.16
CA ASN A 32 8.41 -14.93 7.31
C ASN A 32 7.63 -13.76 7.93
N LYS A 33 7.19 -12.81 7.11
CA LYS A 33 6.38 -11.66 7.54
C LYS A 33 5.34 -11.33 6.47
N CYS A 34 4.18 -10.84 6.93
CA CYS A 34 3.15 -10.31 6.05
C CYS A 34 2.52 -9.04 6.63
N GLY A 35 2.43 -7.97 5.84
CA GLY A 35 1.75 -6.73 6.23
C GLY A 35 0.23 -6.84 6.13
N ILE A 36 -0.48 -6.15 7.01
CA ILE A 36 -1.92 -5.93 6.88
C ILE A 36 -2.13 -4.67 6.05
N CYS A 37 -2.76 -4.81 4.88
CA CYS A 37 -3.07 -3.72 3.95
C CYS A 37 -4.43 -3.07 4.27
N GLY A 38 -4.61 -1.81 3.85
CA GLY A 38 -5.91 -1.15 3.91
C GLY A 38 -7.01 -1.89 3.13
N SER A 39 -6.67 -2.53 1.99
CA SER A 39 -7.60 -3.35 1.22
C SER A 39 -8.07 -4.59 1.99
N ASP A 40 -7.20 -5.21 2.80
CA ASP A 40 -7.56 -6.33 3.67
C ASP A 40 -8.60 -5.92 4.71
N LEU A 41 -8.50 -4.67 5.21
CA LEU A 41 -9.47 -4.14 6.16
C LEU A 41 -10.86 -3.94 5.54
N HIS A 42 -10.93 -3.61 4.24
CA HIS A 42 -12.20 -3.57 3.51
C HIS A 42 -12.85 -4.97 3.43
N TYR A 43 -12.08 -6.00 3.06
CA TYR A 43 -12.58 -7.38 3.05
C TYR A 43 -13.00 -7.85 4.44
N PHE A 44 -12.22 -7.53 5.47
CA PHE A 44 -12.54 -7.85 6.87
C PHE A 44 -13.85 -7.22 7.32
N VAL A 45 -14.03 -5.93 7.05
CA VAL A 45 -15.25 -5.18 7.44
C VAL A 45 -16.48 -5.70 6.71
N ASN A 46 -16.34 -6.05 5.43
CA ASN A 46 -17.46 -6.56 4.62
C ASN A 46 -17.71 -8.06 4.83
N GLY A 47 -16.72 -8.82 5.29
CA GLY A 47 -16.83 -10.26 5.53
C GLY A 47 -16.86 -11.11 4.26
N GLU A 48 -16.42 -10.56 3.14
CA GLU A 48 -16.46 -11.23 1.83
C GLU A 48 -15.17 -10.97 1.03
N PRO A 49 -14.78 -11.91 0.14
CA PRO A 49 -15.38 -13.23 -0.06
C PRO A 49 -15.02 -14.22 1.05
N ASN A 50 -16.02 -14.97 1.51
CA ASN A 50 -15.80 -16.00 2.53
C ASN A 50 -14.78 -17.05 2.07
N GLY A 51 -13.87 -17.43 2.96
CA GLY A 51 -12.79 -18.37 2.68
C GLY A 51 -11.54 -17.77 2.05
N LEU A 52 -11.50 -16.46 1.76
CA LEU A 52 -10.30 -15.79 1.26
C LEU A 52 -9.21 -15.80 2.35
N VAL A 53 -8.02 -16.29 2.00
CA VAL A 53 -6.78 -16.10 2.77
C VAL A 53 -6.06 -14.91 2.16
N MET A 54 -6.06 -13.80 2.88
CA MET A 54 -5.47 -12.52 2.46
C MET A 54 -3.95 -12.48 2.65
N GLY A 55 -3.37 -11.31 2.41
CA GLY A 55 -1.95 -11.02 2.63
C GLY A 55 -1.16 -11.02 1.33
N HIS A 56 -0.86 -9.83 0.87
CA HIS A 56 -0.16 -9.58 -0.39
C HIS A 56 1.09 -8.69 -0.23
N GLU A 57 1.42 -8.32 1.01
CA GLU A 57 2.62 -7.56 1.38
C GLU A 57 3.53 -8.49 2.21
N PHE A 58 4.45 -9.21 1.59
CA PHE A 58 5.13 -10.30 2.31
C PHE A 58 6.62 -10.44 2.03
N SER A 59 7.28 -11.14 2.94
CA SER A 59 8.58 -11.76 2.77
C SER A 59 8.52 -13.25 3.10
N GLY A 60 9.40 -14.04 2.52
CA GLY A 60 9.46 -15.47 2.81
C GLY A 60 10.73 -16.14 2.30
N VAL A 61 10.85 -17.44 2.60
CA VAL A 61 11.95 -18.31 2.19
C VAL A 61 11.44 -19.35 1.19
N ILE A 62 12.09 -19.46 0.04
CA ILE A 62 11.72 -20.39 -1.03
C ILE A 62 11.79 -21.84 -0.56
N VAL A 63 10.72 -22.60 -0.78
CA VAL A 63 10.68 -24.05 -0.62
C VAL A 63 10.51 -24.78 -1.95
N ASP A 64 10.06 -24.07 -3.01
CA ASP A 64 10.05 -24.56 -4.39
C ASP A 64 10.18 -23.36 -5.34
N PRO A 65 11.26 -23.28 -6.17
CA PRO A 65 11.50 -22.14 -7.06
C PRO A 65 10.70 -22.19 -8.37
N GLY A 66 9.90 -23.23 -8.61
CA GLY A 66 9.23 -23.41 -9.89
C GLY A 66 10.21 -23.63 -11.04
N ASP A 67 10.07 -22.86 -12.11
CA ASP A 67 10.94 -22.91 -13.31
C ASP A 67 12.07 -21.85 -13.29
N ARG A 68 12.24 -21.12 -12.20
CA ARG A 68 13.27 -20.07 -12.05
C ARG A 68 14.63 -20.68 -11.74
N SER A 69 15.50 -20.74 -12.75
CA SER A 69 16.87 -21.29 -12.61
C SER A 69 17.84 -20.40 -11.81
N ASP A 70 17.49 -19.13 -11.62
CA ASP A 70 18.25 -18.14 -10.84
C ASP A 70 17.86 -18.11 -9.36
N LEU A 71 16.79 -18.83 -8.98
CA LEU A 71 16.30 -18.98 -7.61
C LEU A 71 16.58 -20.39 -7.08
N LYS A 72 16.81 -20.54 -5.78
CA LYS A 72 17.03 -21.82 -5.12
C LYS A 72 16.26 -21.92 -3.80
N VAL A 73 16.03 -23.12 -3.34
CA VAL A 73 15.50 -23.40 -2.00
C VAL A 73 16.38 -22.76 -0.95
N GLY A 74 15.78 -22.02 -0.03
CA GLY A 74 16.46 -21.26 1.02
C GLY A 74 16.71 -19.79 0.69
N ASP A 75 16.53 -19.35 -0.55
CA ASP A 75 16.60 -17.93 -0.88
C ASP A 75 15.45 -17.15 -0.25
N ARG A 76 15.74 -15.92 0.16
CA ARG A 76 14.73 -15.00 0.71
C ARG A 76 14.12 -14.17 -0.42
N ILE A 77 12.80 -14.09 -0.43
CA ILE A 77 12.06 -13.35 -1.46
C ILE A 77 10.97 -12.44 -0.87
N THR A 78 10.67 -11.39 -1.64
CA THR A 78 9.39 -10.70 -1.71
C THR A 78 8.85 -10.81 -3.14
N ALA A 79 7.63 -10.39 -3.42
CA ALA A 79 7.11 -10.44 -4.78
C ALA A 79 6.05 -9.37 -5.03
N LEU A 80 5.90 -9.01 -6.32
CA LEU A 80 4.68 -8.34 -6.77
C LEU A 80 3.54 -9.38 -6.69
N PRO A 81 2.47 -9.14 -5.92
CA PRO A 81 1.39 -10.12 -5.72
C PRO A 81 0.45 -10.25 -6.93
N LEU A 82 0.92 -9.92 -8.12
CA LEU A 82 0.17 -9.81 -9.36
C LEU A 82 0.23 -11.09 -10.20
N SER A 83 -0.75 -11.27 -11.10
CA SER A 83 -0.86 -12.42 -12.02
C SER A 83 -0.84 -12.01 -13.50
N PRO A 84 0.16 -11.25 -13.97
CA PRO A 84 0.17 -10.73 -15.33
C PRO A 84 0.34 -11.85 -16.37
N CYS A 85 -0.22 -11.66 -17.57
CA CYS A 85 -0.15 -12.67 -18.63
C CYS A 85 1.25 -12.83 -19.26
N GLY A 86 2.20 -11.94 -18.99
CA GLY A 86 3.58 -11.97 -19.49
C GLY A 86 3.75 -11.63 -20.99
N LYS A 87 2.69 -11.44 -21.77
CA LYS A 87 2.75 -11.33 -23.24
C LYS A 87 2.09 -10.10 -23.85
N CYS A 88 1.22 -9.39 -23.14
CA CYS A 88 0.62 -8.14 -23.63
C CYS A 88 1.63 -6.97 -23.56
N ASP A 89 1.28 -5.84 -24.20
CA ASP A 89 2.19 -4.69 -24.25
C ASP A 89 2.48 -4.11 -22.87
N ALA A 90 1.51 -4.11 -21.97
CA ALA A 90 1.71 -3.69 -20.58
C ALA A 90 2.77 -4.56 -19.87
N CYS A 91 2.68 -5.89 -19.99
CA CYS A 91 3.67 -6.79 -19.40
C CYS A 91 5.07 -6.61 -20.02
N LYS A 92 5.14 -6.48 -21.36
CA LYS A 92 6.42 -6.30 -22.07
C LYS A 92 7.11 -4.97 -21.75
N SER A 93 6.34 -3.96 -21.34
CA SER A 93 6.87 -2.65 -20.95
C SER A 93 7.15 -2.54 -19.43
N GLY A 94 7.06 -3.64 -18.67
CA GLY A 94 7.31 -3.64 -17.22
C GLY A 94 6.20 -2.99 -16.38
N ASN A 95 4.99 -2.88 -16.94
CA ASN A 95 3.81 -2.32 -16.29
C ASN A 95 2.71 -3.39 -16.07
N PRO A 96 3.00 -4.43 -15.25
CA PRO A 96 2.08 -5.54 -15.04
C PRO A 96 0.74 -5.12 -14.46
N GLN A 97 0.67 -4.00 -13.74
CA GLN A 97 -0.56 -3.43 -13.16
C GLN A 97 -1.62 -3.09 -14.22
N TYR A 98 -1.24 -2.84 -15.46
CA TYR A 98 -2.15 -2.56 -16.57
C TYR A 98 -2.56 -3.80 -17.39
N CYS A 99 -2.06 -4.96 -17.03
CA CYS A 99 -2.46 -6.20 -17.68
C CYS A 99 -3.89 -6.58 -17.27
N VAL A 100 -4.74 -6.93 -18.25
CA VAL A 100 -6.14 -7.29 -17.99
C VAL A 100 -6.32 -8.52 -17.07
N ASN A 101 -5.28 -9.36 -16.96
CA ASN A 101 -5.30 -10.56 -16.12
C ASN A 101 -4.68 -10.35 -14.74
N THR A 102 -4.17 -9.14 -14.47
CA THR A 102 -3.28 -8.90 -13.31
C THR A 102 -3.91 -9.24 -11.96
N TRP A 103 -5.22 -9.10 -11.85
CA TRP A 103 -5.97 -9.34 -10.61
C TRP A 103 -6.65 -10.71 -10.54
N THR A 104 -6.67 -11.49 -11.64
CA THR A 104 -7.44 -12.75 -11.73
C THR A 104 -6.97 -13.79 -10.71
N HIS A 105 -5.65 -13.91 -10.54
CA HIS A 105 -4.98 -14.84 -9.64
C HIS A 105 -3.94 -14.14 -8.77
N ALA A 106 -4.23 -12.90 -8.37
CA ALA A 106 -3.33 -12.14 -7.52
C ALA A 106 -3.23 -12.77 -6.13
N THR A 107 -2.01 -12.97 -5.65
CA THR A 107 -1.71 -13.62 -4.37
C THR A 107 -2.39 -12.87 -3.21
N GLY A 108 -3.25 -13.54 -2.46
CA GLY A 108 -3.96 -12.96 -1.31
C GLY A 108 -5.13 -12.04 -1.68
N LEU A 109 -5.45 -11.92 -2.96
CA LEU A 109 -6.56 -11.12 -3.48
C LEU A 109 -7.54 -11.95 -4.32
N SER A 110 -7.31 -13.26 -4.47
CA SER A 110 -8.19 -14.20 -5.13
C SER A 110 -8.41 -15.45 -4.26
N LEU A 111 -9.57 -16.10 -4.42
CA LEU A 111 -9.89 -17.33 -3.67
C LEU A 111 -9.01 -18.53 -4.10
N GLU A 112 -8.46 -18.49 -5.30
CA GLU A 112 -7.66 -19.57 -5.87
C GLU A 112 -6.19 -19.50 -5.45
N ASP A 113 -5.69 -18.30 -5.13
CA ASP A 113 -4.31 -18.05 -4.77
C ASP A 113 -4.22 -17.45 -3.36
N SER A 114 -4.12 -18.36 -2.39
CA SER A 114 -4.01 -17.99 -0.96
C SER A 114 -2.84 -17.07 -0.71
N GLY A 115 -3.10 -16.00 0.05
CA GLY A 115 -2.10 -15.04 0.47
C GLY A 115 -1.26 -15.50 1.64
N ALA A 116 -0.52 -14.56 2.19
CA ALA A 116 0.48 -14.78 3.22
C ALA A 116 -0.06 -14.66 4.67
N TYR A 117 -1.40 -14.62 4.87
CA TYR A 117 -1.98 -14.89 6.20
C TYR A 117 -1.99 -16.40 6.46
N SER A 118 -0.85 -17.02 6.23
CA SER A 118 -0.63 -18.46 6.28
C SER A 118 0.86 -18.77 6.49
N GLU A 119 1.16 -20.03 6.90
CA GLU A 119 2.55 -20.48 7.04
C GLU A 119 3.29 -20.59 5.68
N TYR A 120 2.56 -20.88 4.59
CA TYR A 120 3.10 -21.01 3.23
C TYR A 120 2.19 -20.32 2.24
N SER A 121 2.80 -19.70 1.23
CA SER A 121 2.08 -19.08 0.13
C SER A 121 2.83 -19.32 -1.19
N SER A 122 2.27 -18.81 -2.28
CA SER A 122 2.92 -18.88 -3.60
C SER A 122 2.69 -17.59 -4.38
N CYS A 123 3.64 -17.24 -5.24
CA CYS A 123 3.53 -16.12 -6.18
C CYS A 123 3.93 -16.58 -7.59
N TYR A 124 3.56 -15.81 -8.61
CA TYR A 124 4.05 -16.08 -9.96
C TYR A 124 5.57 -15.94 -10.04
N SER A 125 6.22 -16.88 -10.73
CA SER A 125 7.68 -16.99 -10.73
C SER A 125 8.37 -15.72 -11.27
N ASN A 126 7.81 -15.09 -12.31
CA ASN A 126 8.30 -13.85 -12.88
C ASN A 126 8.09 -12.61 -11.99
N MET A 127 7.24 -12.72 -10.97
CA MET A 127 6.96 -11.64 -10.02
C MET A 127 7.83 -11.71 -8.76
N ALA A 128 8.48 -12.85 -8.50
CA ALA A 128 9.38 -13.00 -7.35
C ALA A 128 10.65 -12.15 -7.48
N ARG A 129 11.09 -11.56 -6.38
CA ARG A 129 12.33 -10.78 -6.25
C ARG A 129 13.15 -11.26 -5.07
N LEU A 130 14.45 -11.49 -5.29
CA LEU A 130 15.39 -11.80 -4.22
C LEU A 130 15.51 -10.63 -3.25
N ILE A 131 15.50 -10.93 -1.96
CA ILE A 131 15.77 -9.96 -0.90
C ILE A 131 17.29 -9.91 -0.68
N PRO A 132 17.94 -8.74 -0.83
CA PRO A 132 19.36 -8.56 -0.47
C PRO A 132 19.61 -8.88 1.02
N GLU A 133 20.85 -9.29 1.35
CA GLU A 133 21.23 -9.62 2.74
C GLU A 133 21.04 -8.44 3.71
N GLU A 134 21.23 -7.21 3.22
CA GLU A 134 21.10 -5.97 3.98
C GLU A 134 19.63 -5.61 4.33
N VAL A 135 18.66 -6.26 3.71
CA VAL A 135 17.21 -6.02 3.88
C VAL A 135 16.64 -7.08 4.81
N THR A 136 16.00 -6.67 5.90
CA THR A 136 15.33 -7.59 6.84
C THR A 136 14.01 -8.10 6.27
N ASP A 137 13.40 -9.11 6.92
CA ASP A 137 12.11 -9.64 6.48
C ASP A 137 10.98 -8.64 6.72
N GLU A 138 11.05 -7.85 7.79
CA GLU A 138 10.13 -6.76 8.08
C GLU A 138 10.24 -5.65 7.00
N GLU A 139 11.45 -5.24 6.64
CA GLU A 139 11.69 -4.29 5.56
C GLU A 139 11.15 -4.81 4.23
N ALA A 140 11.35 -6.10 3.93
CA ALA A 140 10.90 -6.72 2.69
C ALA A 140 9.35 -6.82 2.58
N ALA A 141 8.66 -7.05 3.70
CA ALA A 141 7.19 -7.00 3.75
C ALA A 141 6.63 -5.59 3.53
N MET A 142 7.46 -4.56 3.69
CA MET A 142 7.10 -3.15 3.44
C MET A 142 7.40 -2.68 2.01
N VAL A 143 8.02 -3.51 1.18
CA VAL A 143 8.35 -3.14 -0.22
C VAL A 143 7.08 -2.87 -1.03
N GLU A 144 6.06 -3.70 -0.88
CA GLU A 144 4.81 -3.59 -1.62
C GLU A 144 4.11 -2.23 -1.36
N PRO A 145 3.75 -1.85 -0.12
CA PRO A 145 3.10 -0.56 0.14
C PRO A 145 4.00 0.65 -0.18
N ALA A 146 5.31 0.50 -0.08
CA ALA A 146 6.24 1.56 -0.48
C ALA A 146 6.27 1.73 -2.01
N ALA A 147 6.15 0.65 -2.78
CA ALA A 147 6.05 0.71 -4.24
C ALA A 147 4.75 1.39 -4.71
N VAL A 148 3.62 1.13 -4.04
CA VAL A 148 2.35 1.85 -4.27
C VAL A 148 2.55 3.36 -4.08
N SER A 149 3.19 3.75 -2.98
CA SER A 149 3.42 5.15 -2.65
C SER A 149 4.40 5.83 -3.61
N LEU A 150 5.49 5.14 -3.99
CA LEU A 150 6.45 5.66 -4.97
C LEU A 150 5.78 5.87 -6.33
N HIS A 151 4.98 4.91 -6.79
CA HIS A 151 4.27 5.01 -8.06
C HIS A 151 3.34 6.23 -8.10
N ALA A 152 2.57 6.45 -7.04
CA ALA A 152 1.68 7.61 -6.92
C ALA A 152 2.45 8.94 -6.97
N VAL A 153 3.58 9.03 -6.27
CA VAL A 153 4.43 10.23 -6.25
C VAL A 153 5.06 10.47 -7.63
N LYS A 154 5.49 9.43 -8.34
CA LYS A 154 5.99 9.56 -9.72
C LYS A 154 4.92 10.08 -10.70
N LEU A 155 3.67 9.62 -10.56
CA LEU A 155 2.55 10.14 -11.36
C LEU A 155 2.25 11.62 -11.05
N ALA A 156 2.51 12.05 -9.82
CA ALA A 156 2.35 13.45 -9.43
C ALA A 156 3.33 14.37 -10.16
N ASP A 157 4.53 13.87 -10.54
CA ASP A 157 5.56 14.64 -11.24
C ASP A 157 5.93 15.91 -10.44
N ILE A 158 6.34 15.70 -9.19
CA ILE A 158 6.65 16.76 -8.23
C ILE A 158 7.89 17.52 -8.67
N MET A 159 7.81 18.84 -8.65
CA MET A 159 8.91 19.74 -8.96
C MET A 159 9.53 20.32 -7.69
N VAL A 160 10.82 20.69 -7.77
CA VAL A 160 11.48 21.42 -6.68
C VAL A 160 10.74 22.72 -6.43
N GLY A 161 10.29 22.89 -5.18
CA GLY A 161 9.52 24.07 -4.78
C GLY A 161 8.04 23.81 -4.56
N ASP A 162 7.50 22.67 -5.03
CA ASP A 162 6.10 22.32 -4.88
C ASP A 162 5.69 22.17 -3.41
N LYS A 163 4.46 22.54 -3.13
CA LYS A 163 3.74 22.27 -1.88
C LYS A 163 2.83 21.08 -2.11
N VAL A 164 2.98 20.05 -1.31
CA VAL A 164 2.25 18.79 -1.44
C VAL A 164 1.31 18.59 -0.27
N LEU A 165 0.05 18.26 -0.56
CA LEU A 165 -0.93 17.83 0.42
C LEU A 165 -1.10 16.31 0.32
N ILE A 166 -1.02 15.64 1.45
CA ILE A 166 -1.37 14.23 1.60
C ILE A 166 -2.70 14.15 2.34
N VAL A 167 -3.68 13.48 1.76
CA VAL A 167 -4.97 13.24 2.40
C VAL A 167 -5.03 11.79 2.89
N GLY A 168 -4.94 11.62 4.22
CA GLY A 168 -4.89 10.33 4.90
C GLY A 168 -3.51 9.98 5.48
N GLY A 169 -3.47 9.76 6.80
CA GLY A 169 -2.25 9.44 7.59
C GLY A 169 -2.01 7.94 7.79
N GLY A 170 -2.49 7.08 6.89
CA GLY A 170 -2.13 5.67 6.83
C GLY A 170 -0.73 5.45 6.27
N VAL A 171 -0.29 4.18 6.19
CA VAL A 171 1.05 3.82 5.73
C VAL A 171 1.35 4.36 4.31
N ILE A 172 0.37 4.34 3.42
CA ILE A 172 0.51 4.85 2.04
C ILE A 172 0.77 6.35 2.05
N GLY A 173 -0.04 7.14 2.79
CA GLY A 173 0.15 8.59 2.88
C GLY A 173 1.48 8.99 3.53
N LEU A 174 1.91 8.26 4.56
CA LEU A 174 3.19 8.52 5.22
C LEU A 174 4.39 8.21 4.32
N LEU A 175 4.36 7.10 3.57
CA LEU A 175 5.38 6.76 2.60
C LEU A 175 5.36 7.74 1.42
N ALA A 176 4.19 8.14 0.93
CA ALA A 176 4.06 9.16 -0.12
C ALA A 176 4.64 10.51 0.35
N SER A 177 4.45 10.87 1.62
CA SER A 177 5.06 12.08 2.20
C SER A 177 6.59 12.05 2.13
N GLU A 178 7.21 10.91 2.46
CA GLU A 178 8.66 10.77 2.37
C GLU A 178 9.16 10.85 0.93
N PHE A 179 8.49 10.16 0.01
CA PHE A 179 8.84 10.24 -1.40
C PHE A 179 8.64 11.66 -1.96
N ALA A 180 7.57 12.35 -1.59
CA ALA A 180 7.35 13.74 -1.98
C ALA A 180 8.50 14.66 -1.55
N LYS A 181 8.99 14.52 -0.30
CA LYS A 181 10.17 15.26 0.17
C LYS A 181 11.43 14.93 -0.61
N LYS A 182 11.64 13.66 -0.97
CA LYS A 182 12.80 13.20 -1.77
C LYS A 182 12.75 13.72 -3.20
N GLU A 183 11.57 13.90 -3.79
CA GLU A 183 11.37 14.47 -5.13
C GLU A 183 11.50 16.01 -5.15
N GLY A 184 11.59 16.65 -3.99
CA GLY A 184 11.88 18.09 -3.91
C GLY A 184 10.72 18.97 -3.44
N ALA A 185 9.66 18.38 -2.89
CA ALA A 185 8.61 19.15 -2.22
C ALA A 185 9.20 20.00 -1.09
N THR A 186 8.87 21.28 -1.07
CA THR A 186 9.38 22.23 -0.04
C THR A 186 8.46 22.35 1.16
N TYR A 187 7.25 21.86 1.05
CA TYR A 187 6.27 21.80 2.12
C TYR A 187 5.34 20.60 1.91
N VAL A 188 5.34 19.69 2.86
CA VAL A 188 4.46 18.50 2.86
C VAL A 188 3.52 18.60 4.04
N CYS A 189 2.24 18.78 3.77
CA CYS A 189 1.17 18.86 4.76
C CYS A 189 0.28 17.63 4.69
N MET A 190 -0.34 17.26 5.81
CA MET A 190 -1.25 16.12 5.87
C MET A 190 -2.62 16.54 6.40
N LEU A 191 -3.68 16.00 5.79
CA LEU A 191 -5.01 15.94 6.38
C LEU A 191 -5.22 14.56 7.00
N GLU A 192 -5.55 14.52 8.30
CA GLU A 192 -5.84 13.29 9.03
C GLU A 192 -6.92 13.55 10.08
N THR A 193 -7.96 12.72 10.10
CA THR A 193 -9.07 12.83 11.06
C THR A 193 -8.69 12.28 12.44
N ASN A 194 -7.79 11.30 12.49
CA ASN A 194 -7.29 10.73 13.72
C ASN A 194 -6.11 11.56 14.27
N GLU A 195 -6.37 12.31 15.31
CA GLU A 195 -5.38 13.20 15.96
C GLU A 195 -4.10 12.45 16.37
N LYS A 196 -4.22 11.22 16.87
CA LYS A 196 -3.06 10.42 17.30
C LYS A 196 -2.18 10.02 16.10
N ARG A 197 -2.77 9.68 14.94
CA ARG A 197 -2.03 9.42 13.70
C ARG A 197 -1.39 10.70 13.15
N GLY A 198 -2.11 11.83 13.20
CA GLY A 198 -1.57 13.13 12.81
C GLY A 198 -0.35 13.52 13.64
N LEU A 199 -0.43 13.43 14.96
CA LEU A 199 0.72 13.68 15.85
C LEU A 199 1.88 12.70 15.58
N LYS A 200 1.56 11.44 15.33
CA LYS A 200 2.58 10.43 14.99
C LYS A 200 3.29 10.75 13.67
N SER A 201 2.58 11.24 12.65
CA SER A 201 3.19 11.66 11.38
C SER A 201 4.25 12.77 11.56
N LEU A 202 3.98 13.72 12.45
CA LEU A 202 4.94 14.76 12.84
C LEU A 202 6.15 14.16 13.57
N SER A 203 5.91 13.30 14.55
CA SER A 203 6.98 12.69 15.36
C SER A 203 7.92 11.81 14.53
N LEU A 204 7.41 11.20 13.46
CA LEU A 204 8.20 10.42 12.50
C LEU A 204 8.94 11.28 11.47
N GLY A 205 8.71 12.60 11.46
CA GLY A 205 9.30 13.54 10.50
C GLY A 205 8.77 13.35 9.06
N SER A 206 7.66 12.63 8.89
CA SER A 206 7.11 12.34 7.57
C SER A 206 6.47 13.56 6.92
N VAL A 207 5.86 14.45 7.72
CA VAL A 207 5.23 15.67 7.26
C VAL A 207 5.75 16.89 8.04
N ASP A 208 5.56 18.08 7.49
CA ASP A 208 5.95 19.32 8.15
C ASP A 208 4.85 19.81 9.09
N GLU A 209 3.58 19.56 8.71
CA GLU A 209 2.39 19.88 9.50
C GLU A 209 1.28 18.89 9.20
N PHE A 210 0.36 18.72 10.15
CA PHE A 210 -0.93 18.05 9.87
C PHE A 210 -2.09 18.91 10.38
N TYR A 211 -3.25 18.71 9.77
CA TYR A 211 -4.50 19.34 10.14
C TYR A 211 -5.63 18.32 10.17
N ASN A 212 -6.54 18.49 11.12
CA ASN A 212 -7.75 17.72 11.15
C ASN A 212 -8.80 18.40 10.24
N PRO A 213 -9.26 17.73 9.16
CA PRO A 213 -10.21 18.33 8.22
C PRO A 213 -11.60 18.58 8.82
N THR A 214 -11.93 17.97 9.96
CA THR A 214 -13.22 18.21 10.65
C THR A 214 -13.29 19.57 11.32
N ASN A 215 -12.15 20.27 11.49
CA ASN A 215 -12.13 21.62 12.04
C ASN A 215 -12.56 22.62 10.95
N SER A 216 -13.55 23.46 11.23
CA SER A 216 -14.20 24.38 10.29
C SER A 216 -13.23 25.33 9.56
N ASP A 217 -12.15 25.71 10.21
CA ASP A 217 -11.19 26.69 9.70
C ASP A 217 -10.03 26.05 8.90
N THR A 218 -9.91 24.72 8.87
CA THR A 218 -8.79 24.01 8.24
C THR A 218 -8.60 24.41 6.77
N ILE A 219 -9.65 24.35 5.96
CA ILE A 219 -9.59 24.69 4.53
C ILE A 219 -9.15 26.15 4.32
N LYS A 220 -9.73 27.07 5.07
CA LYS A 220 -9.36 28.50 5.00
C LYS A 220 -7.90 28.72 5.39
N THR A 221 -7.49 28.19 6.52
CA THR A 221 -6.11 28.30 7.04
C THR A 221 -5.09 27.78 6.04
N LEU A 222 -5.36 26.61 5.44
CA LEU A 222 -4.44 26.01 4.47
C LEU A 222 -4.38 26.83 3.17
N LYS A 223 -5.49 27.36 2.67
CA LYS A 223 -5.51 28.24 1.49
C LYS A 223 -4.72 29.55 1.73
N GLU A 224 -4.88 30.16 2.87
CA GLU A 224 -4.14 31.37 3.25
C GLU A 224 -2.63 31.06 3.33
N LYS A 225 -2.25 29.97 4.01
CA LYS A 225 -0.87 29.55 4.19
C LYS A 225 -0.17 29.16 2.89
N THR A 226 -0.88 28.52 1.97
CA THR A 226 -0.34 28.07 0.69
C THR A 226 -0.48 29.09 -0.43
N ASN A 227 -1.09 30.24 -0.16
CA ASN A 227 -1.42 31.26 -1.16
C ASN A 227 -2.31 30.71 -2.29
N GLY A 228 -3.41 30.09 -1.90
CA GLY A 228 -4.45 29.63 -2.83
C GLY A 228 -4.60 28.13 -2.98
N GLY A 229 -3.69 27.30 -2.45
CA GLY A 229 -3.78 25.83 -2.50
C GLY A 229 -2.43 25.15 -2.70
N PHE A 230 -2.45 23.85 -2.82
CA PHE A 230 -1.29 22.99 -3.02
C PHE A 230 -1.05 22.73 -4.51
N ASP A 231 0.21 22.61 -4.91
CA ASP A 231 0.62 22.25 -6.26
C ASP A 231 0.17 20.82 -6.60
N ILE A 232 0.35 19.93 -5.64
CA ILE A 232 0.02 18.51 -5.73
C ILE A 232 -0.81 18.09 -4.53
N VAL A 233 -1.83 17.26 -4.76
CA VAL A 233 -2.58 16.56 -3.72
C VAL A 233 -2.52 15.07 -3.99
N ILE A 234 -2.14 14.27 -3.00
CA ILE A 234 -2.16 12.80 -3.06
C ILE A 234 -3.23 12.31 -2.10
N GLU A 235 -4.30 11.74 -2.64
CA GLU A 235 -5.46 11.28 -1.91
C GLU A 235 -5.33 9.77 -1.66
N CYS A 236 -5.27 9.37 -0.37
CA CYS A 236 -5.00 8.00 0.07
C CYS A 236 -6.14 7.36 0.88
N CYS A 237 -7.33 7.99 0.93
CA CYS A 237 -8.46 7.51 1.72
C CYS A 237 -9.54 6.80 0.90
N GLY A 238 -9.77 7.26 -0.34
CA GLY A 238 -10.76 6.69 -1.25
C GLY A 238 -12.21 6.94 -0.84
N ASN A 239 -12.53 8.10 -0.27
CA ASN A 239 -13.91 8.43 0.09
C ASN A 239 -14.30 9.84 -0.37
N SER A 240 -15.62 10.11 -0.43
CA SER A 240 -16.14 11.37 -0.97
C SER A 240 -15.68 12.61 -0.20
N ALA A 241 -15.51 12.53 1.12
CA ALA A 241 -15.05 13.67 1.92
C ALA A 241 -13.59 14.02 1.58
N ALA A 242 -12.71 13.02 1.56
CA ALA A 242 -11.30 13.19 1.24
C ALA A 242 -11.08 13.74 -0.19
N VAL A 243 -11.82 13.22 -1.18
CA VAL A 243 -11.75 13.73 -2.56
C VAL A 243 -12.27 15.16 -2.64
N SER A 244 -13.35 15.50 -1.90
CA SER A 244 -13.86 16.86 -1.84
C SER A 244 -12.84 17.82 -1.21
N GLU A 245 -12.17 17.43 -0.14
CA GLU A 245 -11.09 18.21 0.49
C GLU A 245 -9.91 18.42 -0.47
N ALA A 246 -9.50 17.35 -1.18
CA ALA A 246 -8.47 17.45 -2.22
C ALA A 246 -8.83 18.49 -3.28
N MET A 247 -10.07 18.44 -3.78
CA MET A 247 -10.58 19.39 -4.78
C MET A 247 -10.64 20.83 -4.25
N MET A 248 -10.95 21.01 -2.97
CA MET A 248 -10.99 22.35 -2.38
C MET A 248 -9.59 22.94 -2.14
N LEU A 249 -8.57 22.11 -1.95
CA LEU A 249 -7.23 22.51 -1.53
C LEU A 249 -6.19 22.48 -2.65
N VAL A 250 -6.48 21.86 -3.78
CA VAL A 250 -5.60 21.96 -4.95
C VAL A 250 -5.67 23.37 -5.55
N LYS A 251 -4.54 23.92 -5.96
CA LYS A 251 -4.49 25.21 -6.67
C LYS A 251 -4.97 25.08 -8.13
N ASN A 252 -5.28 26.21 -8.75
CA ASN A 252 -5.51 26.24 -10.21
C ASN A 252 -4.25 25.78 -10.96
N GLY A 253 -4.41 24.90 -11.95
CA GLY A 253 -3.32 24.25 -12.67
C GLY A 253 -2.62 23.13 -11.90
N GLY A 254 -3.08 22.81 -10.67
CA GLY A 254 -2.50 21.75 -9.85
C GLY A 254 -2.96 20.34 -10.24
N LYS A 255 -2.39 19.33 -9.57
CA LYS A 255 -2.69 17.92 -9.82
C LYS A 255 -3.25 17.23 -8.57
N ILE A 256 -4.17 16.30 -8.77
CA ILE A 256 -4.65 15.37 -7.75
C ILE A 256 -4.32 13.94 -8.21
N VAL A 257 -3.61 13.19 -7.38
CA VAL A 257 -3.38 11.75 -7.59
C VAL A 257 -4.26 10.96 -6.63
N LEU A 258 -5.16 10.16 -7.18
CA LEU A 258 -6.09 9.31 -6.45
C LEU A 258 -5.48 7.92 -6.26
N VAL A 259 -5.16 7.57 -5.03
CA VAL A 259 -4.58 6.29 -4.62
C VAL A 259 -5.59 5.48 -3.81
N GLY A 260 -6.41 6.18 -3.02
CA GLY A 260 -7.47 5.56 -2.25
C GLY A 260 -8.53 4.91 -3.15
N VAL A 261 -8.91 3.66 -2.81
CA VAL A 261 -9.92 2.90 -3.57
C VAL A 261 -11.27 3.01 -2.87
N SER A 262 -12.30 3.42 -3.61
CA SER A 262 -13.70 3.41 -3.17
C SER A 262 -14.50 2.40 -3.98
N THR A 263 -15.34 1.62 -3.30
CA THR A 263 -16.38 0.80 -3.93
C THR A 263 -17.67 1.57 -4.15
N GLU A 264 -17.82 2.70 -3.45
CA GLU A 264 -18.99 3.58 -3.57
C GLU A 264 -18.72 4.74 -4.54
N PRO A 265 -19.74 5.27 -5.22
CA PRO A 265 -19.59 6.43 -6.07
C PRO A 265 -19.06 7.64 -5.29
N VAL A 266 -18.06 8.32 -5.85
CA VAL A 266 -17.48 9.53 -5.29
C VAL A 266 -17.91 10.75 -6.09
N THR A 267 -18.41 11.79 -5.40
CA THR A 267 -18.81 13.02 -6.05
C THR A 267 -17.61 13.92 -6.31
N VAL A 268 -17.40 14.30 -7.57
CA VAL A 268 -16.36 15.25 -7.99
C VAL A 268 -17.01 16.53 -8.52
N PRO A 269 -16.73 17.71 -7.93
CA PRO A 269 -17.27 18.97 -8.43
C PRO A 269 -16.56 19.39 -9.74
N LEU A 270 -17.12 19.00 -10.88
CA LEU A 270 -16.52 19.26 -12.20
C LEU A 270 -16.21 20.75 -12.46
N VAL A 271 -16.99 21.66 -11.87
CA VAL A 271 -16.74 23.10 -12.01
C VAL A 271 -15.33 23.48 -11.50
N VAL A 272 -14.88 22.86 -10.41
CA VAL A 272 -13.52 23.11 -9.86
C VAL A 272 -12.45 22.59 -10.80
N SER A 273 -12.64 21.37 -11.34
CA SER A 273 -11.69 20.82 -12.34
C SER A 273 -11.59 21.66 -13.59
N VAL A 274 -12.74 22.07 -14.16
CA VAL A 274 -12.77 22.81 -15.42
C VAL A 274 -12.27 24.25 -15.26
N MET A 275 -12.77 24.97 -14.25
CA MET A 275 -12.40 26.37 -14.04
C MET A 275 -10.99 26.53 -13.47
N GLY A 276 -10.51 25.52 -12.75
CA GLY A 276 -9.15 25.49 -12.19
C GLY A 276 -8.12 24.80 -13.09
N GLU A 277 -8.51 24.22 -14.24
CA GLU A 277 -7.63 23.37 -15.08
C GLU A 277 -6.90 22.28 -14.25
N VAL A 278 -7.61 21.66 -13.28
CA VAL A 278 -7.05 20.67 -12.36
C VAL A 278 -6.92 19.33 -13.07
N THR A 279 -5.72 18.76 -13.05
CA THR A 279 -5.47 17.41 -13.54
C THR A 279 -5.78 16.38 -12.45
N MET A 280 -6.58 15.36 -12.78
CA MET A 280 -6.86 14.23 -11.89
C MET A 280 -6.30 12.95 -12.50
N LEU A 281 -5.51 12.20 -11.72
CA LEU A 281 -4.86 10.97 -12.14
C LEU A 281 -5.20 9.84 -11.15
N GLY A 282 -5.61 8.68 -11.68
CA GLY A 282 -5.69 7.46 -10.86
C GLY A 282 -4.33 6.79 -10.76
N SER A 283 -4.01 6.26 -9.58
CA SER A 283 -2.82 5.45 -9.33
C SER A 283 -3.22 4.07 -8.84
N ILE A 284 -2.76 3.02 -9.52
CA ILE A 284 -3.04 1.63 -9.14
C ILE A 284 -1.76 0.82 -9.09
N ALA A 285 -1.53 0.14 -7.96
CA ALA A 285 -0.35 -0.68 -7.76
C ALA A 285 0.95 0.04 -8.19
N TYR A 286 1.79 -0.58 -9.01
CA TYR A 286 3.11 -0.07 -9.38
C TYR A 286 3.67 -0.84 -10.58
N SER A 287 4.68 -0.29 -11.24
CA SER A 287 5.48 -0.99 -12.25
C SER A 287 6.51 -1.92 -11.60
N GLU A 288 7.05 -2.87 -12.36
CA GLU A 288 8.19 -3.68 -11.89
C GLU A 288 9.37 -2.79 -11.48
N PHE A 289 9.63 -1.72 -12.23
CA PHE A 289 10.68 -0.75 -11.90
C PHE A 289 10.47 -0.07 -10.54
N ASP A 290 9.24 0.30 -10.20
CA ASP A 290 8.94 0.95 -8.92
C ASP A 290 9.21 0.00 -7.74
N PHE A 291 8.82 -1.28 -7.90
CA PHE A 291 9.06 -2.31 -6.90
C PHE A 291 10.55 -2.57 -6.69
N ASP A 292 11.30 -2.77 -7.77
CA ASP A 292 12.74 -3.01 -7.73
C ASP A 292 13.49 -1.80 -7.16
N LYS A 293 13.03 -0.57 -7.49
CA LYS A 293 13.61 0.67 -6.95
C LYS A 293 13.41 0.80 -5.44
N VAL A 294 12.26 0.39 -4.92
CA VAL A 294 12.04 0.40 -3.46
C VAL A 294 12.98 -0.57 -2.75
N ILE A 295 13.20 -1.78 -3.28
CA ILE A 295 14.19 -2.72 -2.72
C ILE A 295 15.57 -2.07 -2.66
N GLU A 296 15.98 -1.39 -3.72
CA GLU A 296 17.26 -0.68 -3.78
C GLU A 296 17.36 0.44 -2.73
N LEU A 297 16.31 1.27 -2.60
CA LEU A 297 16.28 2.37 -1.62
C LEU A 297 16.36 1.85 -0.18
N ILE A 298 15.67 0.76 0.14
CA ILE A 298 15.73 0.12 1.46
C ILE A 298 17.12 -0.48 1.69
N LYS A 299 17.67 -1.20 0.71
CA LYS A 299 19.02 -1.77 0.77
C LYS A 299 20.07 -0.71 1.09
N ASN A 300 20.00 0.42 0.41
CA ASN A 300 20.95 1.53 0.58
C ASN A 300 20.69 2.37 1.84
N LYS A 301 19.63 2.04 2.62
CA LYS A 301 19.17 2.81 3.79
C LYS A 301 18.72 4.24 3.45
N ASP A 302 18.38 4.48 2.18
CA ASP A 302 17.79 5.75 1.72
C ASP A 302 16.30 5.84 2.09
N LEU A 303 15.64 4.72 2.40
CA LEU A 303 14.26 4.63 2.85
C LEU A 303 14.17 3.78 4.12
N ASN A 304 13.72 4.37 5.23
CA ASN A 304 13.49 3.66 6.49
C ASN A 304 12.00 3.33 6.64
N VAL A 305 11.59 2.12 6.25
CA VAL A 305 10.20 1.67 6.32
C VAL A 305 9.81 1.09 7.68
N VAL A 306 10.80 0.62 8.46
CA VAL A 306 10.55 -0.05 9.75
C VAL A 306 9.91 0.89 10.78
N LYS A 307 10.20 2.20 10.69
CA LYS A 307 9.62 3.22 11.59
C LYS A 307 8.09 3.29 11.56
N TYR A 308 7.45 2.72 10.52
CA TYR A 308 6.00 2.68 10.36
C TYR A 308 5.36 1.41 10.94
N ILE A 309 6.18 0.40 11.30
CA ILE A 309 5.70 -0.86 11.86
C ILE A 309 5.47 -0.68 13.35
N ASP A 310 4.23 -0.86 13.79
CA ASP A 310 3.85 -0.72 15.20
C ASP A 310 4.12 -1.99 16.00
N LYS A 311 3.80 -3.13 15.41
CA LYS A 311 4.00 -4.43 16.06
C LYS A 311 3.96 -5.59 15.05
N VAL A 312 4.39 -6.75 15.53
CA VAL A 312 4.32 -8.03 14.81
C VAL A 312 3.48 -9.01 15.65
N VAL A 313 2.45 -9.56 15.04
CA VAL A 313 1.47 -10.45 15.68
C VAL A 313 1.53 -11.87 15.10
N SER A 314 0.96 -12.86 15.79
CA SER A 314 0.77 -14.22 15.29
C SER A 314 -0.46 -14.33 14.38
N LEU A 315 -0.69 -15.50 13.75
CA LEU A 315 -1.91 -15.75 12.97
C LEU A 315 -3.17 -15.70 13.84
N GLU A 316 -3.08 -16.14 15.08
CA GLU A 316 -4.17 -16.14 16.06
C GLU A 316 -4.63 -14.71 16.45
N GLU A 317 -3.75 -13.72 16.30
CA GLU A 317 -4.00 -12.33 16.69
C GLU A 317 -4.44 -11.44 15.51
N VAL A 318 -4.56 -11.99 14.29
CA VAL A 318 -4.88 -11.20 13.06
C VAL A 318 -6.21 -10.47 13.18
N GLU A 319 -7.23 -11.10 13.76
CA GLU A 319 -8.55 -10.47 13.94
C GLU A 319 -8.47 -9.22 14.82
N ASP A 320 -7.77 -9.31 15.95
CA ASP A 320 -7.60 -8.18 16.86
C ASP A 320 -6.71 -7.08 16.25
N ALA A 321 -5.70 -7.45 15.48
CA ALA A 321 -4.90 -6.50 14.72
C ALA A 321 -5.72 -5.72 13.68
N CYS A 322 -6.63 -6.38 12.96
CA CYS A 322 -7.55 -5.71 12.02
C CYS A 322 -8.55 -4.80 12.75
N LYS A 323 -9.08 -5.22 13.91
CA LYS A 323 -9.93 -4.36 14.76
C LYS A 323 -9.19 -3.12 15.21
N GLU A 324 -7.92 -3.26 15.61
CA GLU A 324 -7.09 -2.13 16.02
C GLU A 324 -6.84 -1.16 14.87
N LEU A 325 -6.45 -1.64 13.69
CA LEU A 325 -6.20 -0.80 12.51
C LEU A 325 -7.46 -0.07 12.02
N THR A 326 -8.65 -0.64 12.23
CA THR A 326 -9.93 -0.01 11.86
C THR A 326 -10.51 0.89 12.96
N SER A 327 -9.90 0.93 14.14
CA SER A 327 -10.36 1.76 15.26
C SER A 327 -9.97 3.22 15.07
N SER A 328 -10.93 4.14 15.24
CA SER A 328 -10.65 5.58 15.29
C SER A 328 -9.81 6.01 16.50
N GLU A 329 -9.72 5.17 17.54
CA GLU A 329 -8.95 5.42 18.75
C GLU A 329 -7.49 4.96 18.67
N SER A 330 -7.15 4.16 17.67
CA SER A 330 -5.80 3.62 17.50
C SER A 330 -4.90 4.55 16.69
N SER A 331 -3.66 4.69 17.12
CA SER A 331 -2.60 5.35 16.35
C SER A 331 -1.81 4.38 15.46
N ALA A 332 -2.21 3.12 15.40
CA ALA A 332 -1.50 2.11 14.62
C ALA A 332 -1.53 2.45 13.11
N ILE A 333 -0.38 2.30 12.46
CA ILE A 333 -0.16 2.60 11.04
C ILE A 333 -0.01 1.30 10.27
N LYS A 334 0.91 0.43 10.73
CA LYS A 334 1.20 -0.85 10.11
C LYS A 334 1.43 -1.93 11.16
N ILE A 335 0.76 -3.05 10.98
CA ILE A 335 0.97 -4.28 11.76
C ILE A 335 1.41 -5.37 10.81
N LEU A 336 2.46 -6.10 11.17
CA LEU A 336 2.90 -7.28 10.45
C LEU A 336 2.42 -8.55 11.16
N ILE A 337 2.29 -9.61 10.39
CA ILE A 337 1.98 -10.97 10.84
C ILE A 337 3.24 -11.80 10.70
N ASP A 338 3.55 -12.59 11.71
CA ASP A 338 4.59 -13.62 11.71
C ASP A 338 3.92 -14.98 11.95
N PRO A 339 3.74 -15.81 10.92
CA PRO A 339 3.06 -17.10 11.06
C PRO A 339 3.82 -18.13 11.92
N SER A 340 5.05 -17.83 12.30
CA SER A 340 5.88 -18.71 13.16
C SER A 340 5.78 -18.43 14.65
N LYS A 341 5.08 -17.34 15.04
CA LYS A 341 4.86 -16.97 16.43
C LYS A 341 3.88 -17.86 17.17
#